data_fa49d5941ecbc67936aaacf76f6c1290
#
_entry.id   fa49d5941ecbc67936aaacf76f6c1290
#
_cell.length_a   1.000
_cell.length_b   1.000
_cell.length_c   1.000
_cell.angle_alpha   90.00
_cell.angle_beta   90.00
_cell.angle_gamma   90.00
#
_symmetry.space_group_name_H-M   'P 1'
#
loop_
_entity.id
_entity.type
_entity.pdbx_description
1 polymer ?
#
loop_
_entity_poly.entity_id
_entity_poly.type
_entity_poly.pdbx_seq_one_letter_code
_entity_poly.pdbx_strand_id
1 'polypeptide(L)'
;SGADDLRARPMSIFTITATGNFRYSEDSCQNLIDCVEAGIPVEIVPVTLMGLIAPVTTVGATVFHTIDVLAGITMAQVVRPGTPVLFGGAPATFHMKLASSPMAAVEALALDAAYVAVAKSLGLPCQSYMALSDGPILDAQAGAETFGSALIAALAGVNSVSGPGMLDFLLVFNLPKLVFDDEMCGQALRFVREIKVQDDLPVGALIDQLMADQHLIMADHTMAHWPQELYLPSTIIDRDNRENWQKAGAKDTYQRACDEVDARLARYRPLATDPAIDAELQRIIRSGLVDQTVLPSIPAALEPTAEALAAGAGPVRRRNARRAG
;
A
#
# COMPACT_ATOMS: atom_id res chain seq x y z
N SER A 1 21.81 -4.97 19.81
CA SER A 1 20.53 -4.30 19.70
C SER A 1 20.49 -3.12 20.66
N GLY A 2 20.13 -1.94 20.18
CA GLY A 2 20.07 -0.71 20.96
C GLY A 2 19.74 0.46 20.03
N ALA A 3 19.82 1.71 20.57
CA ALA A 3 19.50 2.91 19.82
C ALA A 3 20.31 3.06 18.52
N ASP A 4 21.59 2.68 18.53
CA ASP A 4 22.44 2.77 17.35
C ASP A 4 22.06 1.76 16.26
N ASP A 5 21.62 0.56 16.65
CA ASP A 5 21.11 -0.45 15.72
C ASP A 5 19.77 -0.01 15.11
N LEU A 6 18.89 0.59 15.91
CA LEU A 6 17.64 1.18 15.41
C LEU A 6 17.90 2.31 14.41
N ARG A 7 18.86 3.18 14.68
CA ARG A 7 19.26 4.26 13.75
C ARG A 7 19.84 3.75 12.45
N ALA A 8 20.66 2.70 12.52
CA ALA A 8 21.28 2.11 11.35
C ALA A 8 20.29 1.29 10.50
N ARG A 9 19.29 0.71 11.15
CA ARG A 9 18.26 -0.16 10.52
C ARG A 9 16.89 0.13 11.10
N PRO A 10 16.28 1.28 10.76
CA PRO A 10 14.96 1.63 11.28
C PRO A 10 13.92 0.58 10.84
N MET A 11 13.06 0.18 11.76
CA MET A 11 12.02 -0.84 11.55
C MET A 11 10.67 -0.23 11.15
N SER A 12 10.54 1.08 11.24
CA SER A 12 9.30 1.81 10.97
C SER A 12 9.59 3.19 10.41
N ILE A 13 8.57 3.77 9.80
CA ILE A 13 8.49 5.20 9.45
C ILE A 13 7.39 5.77 10.33
N PHE A 14 7.57 6.98 10.82
CA PHE A 14 6.55 7.65 11.63
C PHE A 14 5.86 8.76 10.84
N THR A 15 4.54 8.74 10.85
CA THR A 15 3.72 9.74 10.15
C THR A 15 3.53 10.97 11.03
N ILE A 16 3.94 12.13 10.53
CA ILE A 16 3.74 13.43 11.14
C ILE A 16 2.70 14.22 10.36
N THR A 17 1.63 14.61 11.01
CA THR A 17 0.50 15.29 10.37
C THR A 17 0.45 16.76 10.77
N ALA A 18 0.26 17.64 9.80
CA ALA A 18 -0.14 19.03 10.08
C ALA A 18 -1.60 19.08 10.55
N THR A 19 -1.88 19.84 11.59
CA THR A 19 -3.22 19.95 12.21
C THR A 19 -4.18 20.90 11.45
N GLY A 20 -3.81 21.34 10.32
CA GLY A 20 -4.50 22.27 9.44
C GLY A 20 -3.45 22.97 8.60
N ASN A 21 -3.87 23.71 7.56
CA ASN A 21 -2.88 24.37 6.70
C ASN A 21 -2.03 25.34 7.53
N PHE A 22 -0.72 25.23 7.36
CA PHE A 22 0.30 26.07 8.00
C PHE A 22 0.33 25.97 9.52
N ARG A 23 -0.13 24.85 10.09
CA ARG A 23 -0.11 24.61 11.54
C ARG A 23 0.26 23.18 11.89
N TYR A 24 1.17 23.06 12.83
CA TYR A 24 1.51 21.82 13.50
C TYR A 24 1.12 21.95 14.99
N SER A 25 0.48 20.94 15.55
CA SER A 25 0.21 20.89 16.98
C SER A 25 1.50 20.70 17.78
N GLU A 26 1.46 21.00 19.05
CA GLU A 26 2.57 20.73 19.97
C GLU A 26 2.94 19.24 19.94
N ASP A 27 1.94 18.34 20.00
CA ASP A 27 2.15 16.90 19.93
C ASP A 27 2.80 16.45 18.61
N SER A 28 2.37 17.00 17.45
CA SER A 28 2.99 16.68 16.16
C SER A 28 4.46 17.14 16.10
N CYS A 29 4.75 18.33 16.62
CA CYS A 29 6.12 18.82 16.71
C CYS A 29 6.96 17.98 17.67
N GLN A 30 6.45 17.62 18.85
CA GLN A 30 7.18 16.79 19.79
C GLN A 30 7.46 15.39 19.24
N ASN A 31 6.45 14.74 18.64
CA ASN A 31 6.64 13.44 17.99
C ASN A 31 7.68 13.50 16.87
N LEU A 32 7.69 14.59 16.08
CA LEU A 32 8.71 14.79 15.05
C LEU A 32 10.10 14.85 15.68
N ILE A 33 10.27 15.66 16.74
CA ILE A 33 11.56 15.81 17.43
C ILE A 33 12.03 14.47 17.99
N ASP A 34 11.17 13.78 18.72
CA ASP A 34 11.50 12.48 19.36
C ASP A 34 11.91 11.42 18.32
N CYS A 35 11.18 11.34 17.19
CA CYS A 35 11.51 10.41 16.10
C CYS A 35 12.88 10.75 15.47
N VAL A 36 13.09 12.03 15.18
CA VAL A 36 14.33 12.50 14.56
C VAL A 36 15.53 12.26 15.47
N GLU A 37 15.41 12.55 16.77
CA GLU A 37 16.46 12.28 17.77
C GLU A 37 16.74 10.79 17.94
N ALA A 38 15.69 9.96 17.91
CA ALA A 38 15.80 8.51 17.93
C ALA A 38 16.38 7.93 16.61
N GLY A 39 16.42 8.71 15.54
CA GLY A 39 16.88 8.27 14.21
C GLY A 39 15.82 7.47 13.43
N ILE A 40 14.57 7.64 13.76
CA ILE A 40 13.42 7.04 13.05
C ILE A 40 13.09 7.94 11.86
N PRO A 41 12.97 7.40 10.63
CA PRO A 41 12.50 8.15 9.48
C PRO A 41 11.09 8.71 9.70
N VAL A 42 10.84 9.91 9.21
CA VAL A 42 9.52 10.54 9.30
C VAL A 42 8.95 10.82 7.91
N GLU A 43 7.66 10.62 7.76
CA GLU A 43 6.90 11.10 6.61
C GLU A 43 6.00 12.27 7.02
N ILE A 44 6.06 13.35 6.26
CA ILE A 44 5.27 14.54 6.52
C ILE A 44 4.00 14.47 5.67
N VAL A 45 2.86 14.31 6.32
CA VAL A 45 1.59 13.98 5.69
C VAL A 45 0.51 15.01 6.06
N PRO A 46 0.47 16.18 5.42
CA PRO A 46 -0.62 17.11 5.63
C PRO A 46 -1.91 16.61 4.97
N VAL A 47 -3.05 16.95 5.59
CA VAL A 47 -4.38 16.74 5.01
C VAL A 47 -4.82 18.01 4.32
N THR A 48 -4.62 18.07 3.01
CA THR A 48 -4.99 19.22 2.19
C THR A 48 -6.41 19.05 1.66
N LEU A 49 -7.36 19.76 2.25
CA LEU A 49 -8.78 19.71 1.85
C LEU A 49 -9.07 20.78 0.80
N MET A 50 -8.97 20.37 -0.45
CA MET A 50 -9.19 21.21 -1.63
C MET A 50 -10.64 21.74 -1.67
N GLY A 51 -10.79 23.04 -1.62
CA GLY A 51 -12.08 23.72 -1.59
C GLY A 51 -12.64 24.02 -0.19
N LEU A 52 -11.99 23.53 0.90
CA LEU A 52 -12.38 23.86 2.28
C LEU A 52 -11.31 24.71 2.98
N ILE A 53 -10.14 24.14 3.21
CA ILE A 53 -9.01 24.80 3.89
C ILE A 53 -7.84 25.09 2.94
N ALA A 54 -7.90 24.60 1.71
CA ALA A 54 -6.99 24.94 0.63
C ALA A 54 -7.77 25.47 -0.58
N PRO A 55 -7.11 26.18 -1.51
CA PRO A 55 -7.76 26.61 -2.75
C PRO A 55 -8.43 25.45 -3.49
N VAL A 56 -9.55 25.73 -4.15
CA VAL A 56 -10.28 24.72 -4.96
C VAL A 56 -9.57 24.38 -6.27
N THR A 57 -8.57 25.15 -6.66
CA THR A 57 -7.77 24.89 -7.86
C THR A 57 -6.62 23.94 -7.52
N THR A 58 -6.35 22.97 -8.38
CA THR A 58 -5.28 21.98 -8.17
C THR A 58 -3.92 22.65 -7.95
N VAL A 59 -3.57 23.66 -8.73
CA VAL A 59 -2.29 24.39 -8.57
C VAL A 59 -2.23 25.08 -7.20
N GLY A 60 -3.28 25.80 -6.81
CA GLY A 60 -3.34 26.46 -5.50
C GLY A 60 -3.24 25.47 -4.36
N ALA A 61 -3.98 24.36 -4.43
CA ALA A 61 -3.92 23.29 -3.42
C ALA A 61 -2.52 22.64 -3.36
N THR A 62 -1.88 22.42 -4.51
CA THR A 62 -0.50 21.88 -4.56
C THR A 62 0.50 22.82 -3.88
N VAL A 63 0.37 24.14 -4.06
CA VAL A 63 1.23 25.12 -3.38
C VAL A 63 1.04 25.04 -1.86
N PHE A 64 -0.22 25.01 -1.38
CA PHE A 64 -0.53 24.93 0.04
C PHE A 64 0.02 23.62 0.64
N HIS A 65 -0.20 22.51 -0.03
CA HIS A 65 0.33 21.20 0.36
C HIS A 65 1.86 21.23 0.48
N THR A 66 2.52 21.77 -0.55
CA THR A 66 3.99 21.85 -0.60
C THR A 66 4.56 22.69 0.56
N ILE A 67 3.90 23.80 0.92
CA ILE A 67 4.32 24.65 2.04
C ILE A 67 4.30 23.83 3.35
N ASP A 68 3.21 23.11 3.62
CA ASP A 68 3.09 22.31 4.82
C ASP A 68 4.16 21.21 4.89
N VAL A 69 4.36 20.47 3.80
CA VAL A 69 5.37 19.40 3.77
C VAL A 69 6.77 19.97 3.96
N LEU A 70 7.14 21.03 3.24
CA LEU A 70 8.46 21.63 3.34
C LEU A 70 8.72 22.24 4.72
N ALA A 71 7.71 22.77 5.39
CA ALA A 71 7.82 23.23 6.78
C ALA A 71 8.19 22.08 7.71
N GLY A 72 7.48 20.95 7.63
CA GLY A 72 7.79 19.74 8.43
C GLY A 72 9.16 19.15 8.13
N ILE A 73 9.54 19.07 6.85
CA ILE A 73 10.88 18.62 6.44
C ILE A 73 11.95 19.56 6.99
N THR A 74 11.73 20.87 6.92
CA THR A 74 12.68 21.86 7.45
C THR A 74 12.85 21.70 8.96
N MET A 75 11.76 21.52 9.72
CA MET A 75 11.84 21.25 11.16
C MET A 75 12.69 20.00 11.44
N ALA A 76 12.46 18.90 10.74
CA ALA A 76 13.21 17.67 10.89
C ALA A 76 14.72 17.89 10.63
N GLN A 77 15.08 18.62 9.57
CA GLN A 77 16.45 18.89 9.21
C GLN A 77 17.15 19.91 10.15
N VAL A 78 16.39 20.82 10.76
CA VAL A 78 16.92 21.75 11.78
C VAL A 78 17.24 21.00 13.07
N VAL A 79 16.39 20.06 13.49
CA VAL A 79 16.63 19.21 14.67
C VAL A 79 17.87 18.33 14.42
N ARG A 80 17.92 17.67 13.27
CA ARG A 80 19.05 16.81 12.92
C ARG A 80 19.27 16.78 11.40
N PRO A 81 20.30 17.48 10.91
CA PRO A 81 20.65 17.44 9.49
C PRO A 81 20.91 16.02 8.98
N GLY A 82 20.37 15.69 7.81
CA GLY A 82 20.49 14.38 7.19
C GLY A 82 19.49 13.32 7.69
N THR A 83 18.50 13.69 8.50
CA THR A 83 17.40 12.79 8.90
C THR A 83 16.63 12.32 7.67
N PRO A 84 16.39 11.01 7.54
CA PRO A 84 15.57 10.48 6.45
C PRO A 84 14.13 10.99 6.55
N VAL A 85 13.63 11.56 5.44
CA VAL A 85 12.27 12.11 5.35
C VAL A 85 11.58 11.66 4.08
N LEU A 86 10.24 11.55 4.12
CA LEU A 86 9.41 11.37 2.95
C LEU A 86 8.49 12.59 2.78
N PHE A 87 8.36 13.03 1.55
CA PHE A 87 7.38 14.00 1.13
C PHE A 87 6.04 13.30 0.97
N GLY A 88 5.15 13.43 1.93
CA GLY A 88 3.89 12.69 1.97
C GLY A 88 2.66 13.57 1.80
N GLY A 89 1.50 12.94 1.78
CA GLY A 89 0.22 13.60 1.72
C GLY A 89 -0.97 12.68 1.83
N ALA A 90 -2.06 13.27 2.35
CA ALA A 90 -3.39 12.69 2.39
C ALA A 90 -4.41 13.73 1.89
N PRO A 91 -4.30 14.20 0.62
CA PRO A 91 -5.22 15.20 0.12
C PRO A 91 -6.61 14.62 -0.08
N ALA A 92 -7.61 15.50 0.02
CA ALA A 92 -8.99 15.18 -0.29
C ALA A 92 -9.65 16.39 -0.96
N THR A 93 -10.73 16.17 -1.67
CA THR A 93 -11.61 17.25 -2.14
C THR A 93 -12.75 17.44 -1.16
N PHE A 94 -13.20 18.67 -0.96
CA PHE A 94 -14.41 18.91 -0.20
C PHE A 94 -15.64 18.87 -1.12
N HIS A 95 -16.48 17.87 -0.90
CA HIS A 95 -17.70 17.70 -1.67
C HIS A 95 -18.79 18.66 -1.16
N MET A 96 -18.98 19.80 -1.86
CA MET A 96 -19.81 20.92 -1.43
C MET A 96 -21.27 20.57 -1.12
N LYS A 97 -21.84 19.51 -1.75
CA LYS A 97 -23.23 19.11 -1.53
C LYS A 97 -23.41 18.12 -0.38
N LEU A 98 -22.43 17.26 -0.14
CA LEU A 98 -22.51 16.20 0.84
C LEU A 98 -21.73 16.51 2.11
N ALA A 99 -20.94 17.59 2.11
CA ALA A 99 -20.04 17.96 3.20
C ALA A 99 -19.11 16.79 3.62
N SER A 100 -18.64 16.02 2.64
CA SER A 100 -17.70 14.90 2.82
C SER A 100 -16.36 15.25 2.18
N SER A 101 -15.34 14.46 2.50
CA SER A 101 -13.96 14.69 2.05
C SER A 101 -13.41 13.47 1.29
N PRO A 102 -13.90 13.21 0.05
CA PRO A 102 -13.42 12.07 -0.73
C PRO A 102 -11.94 12.19 -1.08
N MET A 103 -11.22 11.11 -0.85
CA MET A 103 -9.80 10.96 -1.16
C MET A 103 -9.57 10.24 -2.50
N ALA A 104 -10.52 9.40 -2.93
CA ALA A 104 -10.47 8.73 -4.22
C ALA A 104 -11.13 9.55 -5.36
N ALA A 105 -11.59 10.78 -5.08
CA ALA A 105 -12.07 11.69 -6.11
C ALA A 105 -10.94 12.02 -7.11
N VAL A 106 -11.28 12.12 -8.39
CA VAL A 106 -10.28 12.33 -9.45
C VAL A 106 -9.42 13.58 -9.26
N GLU A 107 -9.98 14.62 -8.65
CA GLU A 107 -9.27 15.85 -8.32
C GLU A 107 -8.28 15.65 -7.16
N ALA A 108 -8.61 14.81 -6.17
CA ALA A 108 -7.70 14.43 -5.10
C ALA A 108 -6.53 13.63 -5.67
N LEU A 109 -6.79 12.65 -6.53
CA LEU A 109 -5.75 11.89 -7.22
C LEU A 109 -4.88 12.77 -8.13
N ALA A 110 -5.45 13.79 -8.77
CA ALA A 110 -4.69 14.77 -9.54
C ALA A 110 -3.77 15.61 -8.64
N LEU A 111 -4.23 15.98 -7.45
CA LEU A 111 -3.42 16.68 -6.44
C LEU A 111 -2.30 15.78 -5.92
N ASP A 112 -2.59 14.50 -5.65
CA ASP A 112 -1.56 13.51 -5.30
C ASP A 112 -0.45 13.44 -6.36
N ALA A 113 -0.83 13.26 -7.62
CA ALA A 113 0.14 13.23 -8.72
C ALA A 113 0.95 14.53 -8.85
N ALA A 114 0.30 15.68 -8.60
CA ALA A 114 0.94 16.99 -8.67
C ALA A 114 2.01 17.18 -7.59
N TYR A 115 1.70 16.89 -6.31
CA TYR A 115 2.73 17.02 -5.26
C TYR A 115 3.81 15.95 -5.36
N VAL A 116 3.48 14.75 -5.84
CA VAL A 116 4.50 13.72 -6.14
C VAL A 116 5.48 14.24 -7.20
N ALA A 117 5.01 14.91 -8.25
CA ALA A 117 5.88 15.54 -9.24
C ALA A 117 6.79 16.61 -8.59
N VAL A 118 6.27 17.40 -7.65
CA VAL A 118 7.08 18.36 -6.87
C VAL A 118 8.13 17.61 -6.05
N ALA A 119 7.76 16.57 -5.30
CA ALA A 119 8.70 15.77 -4.51
C ALA A 119 9.84 15.21 -5.37
N LYS A 120 9.51 14.65 -6.54
CA LYS A 120 10.50 14.12 -7.49
C LYS A 120 11.40 15.21 -8.05
N SER A 121 10.89 16.41 -8.32
CA SER A 121 11.70 17.55 -8.78
C SER A 121 12.71 18.01 -7.74
N LEU A 122 12.43 17.78 -6.46
CA LEU A 122 13.32 18.07 -5.33
C LEU A 122 14.27 16.90 -4.98
N GLY A 123 14.16 15.77 -5.70
CA GLY A 123 14.94 14.57 -5.41
C GLY A 123 14.54 13.86 -4.13
N LEU A 124 13.32 14.09 -3.63
CA LEU A 124 12.82 13.51 -2.39
C LEU A 124 12.02 12.23 -2.63
N PRO A 125 12.15 11.22 -1.77
CA PRO A 125 11.22 10.10 -1.76
C PRO A 125 9.84 10.60 -1.30
N CYS A 126 8.78 9.96 -1.81
CA CYS A 126 7.41 10.40 -1.56
C CYS A 126 6.49 9.26 -1.10
N GLN A 127 5.48 9.65 -0.34
CA GLN A 127 4.39 8.81 0.12
C GLN A 127 3.06 9.38 -0.38
N SER A 128 2.04 8.53 -0.58
CA SER A 128 0.68 8.97 -0.89
C SER A 128 -0.36 7.98 -0.36
N TYR A 129 -1.51 8.49 0.03
CA TYR A 129 -2.69 7.69 0.36
C TYR A 129 -3.49 7.36 -0.91
N MET A 130 -2.89 6.56 -1.78
CA MET A 130 -3.54 5.96 -2.95
C MET A 130 -3.82 4.46 -2.71
N ALA A 131 -4.46 3.78 -3.64
CA ALA A 131 -4.90 2.39 -3.55
C ALA A 131 -5.89 2.13 -2.40
N LEU A 132 -6.79 3.07 -2.17
CA LEU A 132 -7.89 3.01 -1.20
C LEU A 132 -9.23 3.22 -1.91
N SER A 133 -10.32 3.22 -1.13
CA SER A 133 -11.65 3.61 -1.63
C SER A 133 -12.39 4.49 -0.63
N ASP A 134 -13.16 5.44 -1.16
CA ASP A 134 -14.14 6.21 -0.38
C ASP A 134 -15.42 5.39 -0.11
N GLY A 135 -15.66 4.31 -0.85
CA GLY A 135 -16.80 3.42 -0.67
C GLY A 135 -16.77 2.70 0.69
N PRO A 136 -17.93 2.45 1.32
CA PRO A 136 -18.01 1.80 2.63
C PRO A 136 -17.86 0.27 2.56
N ILE A 137 -17.92 -0.32 1.38
CA ILE A 137 -17.83 -1.77 1.17
C ILE A 137 -16.92 -2.10 -0.02
N LEU A 138 -16.44 -3.35 -0.07
CA LEU A 138 -15.68 -3.86 -1.20
C LEU A 138 -16.63 -4.28 -2.34
N ASP A 139 -16.89 -3.36 -3.25
CA ASP A 139 -17.73 -3.54 -4.42
C ASP A 139 -17.05 -3.00 -5.70
N ALA A 140 -17.82 -2.75 -6.75
CA ALA A 140 -17.32 -2.23 -8.02
C ALA A 140 -16.70 -0.83 -7.88
N GLN A 141 -17.24 0.03 -7.00
CA GLN A 141 -16.65 1.34 -6.71
C GLN A 141 -15.28 1.18 -6.08
N ALA A 142 -15.18 0.38 -5.03
CA ALA A 142 -13.93 0.12 -4.34
C ALA A 142 -12.88 -0.49 -5.28
N GLY A 143 -13.29 -1.39 -6.17
CA GLY A 143 -12.41 -1.97 -7.19
C GLY A 143 -11.85 -0.93 -8.16
N ALA A 144 -12.71 -0.04 -8.67
CA ALA A 144 -12.32 0.99 -9.62
C ALA A 144 -11.39 2.04 -8.98
N GLU A 145 -11.74 2.53 -7.78
CA GLU A 145 -10.95 3.52 -7.05
C GLU A 145 -9.58 2.98 -6.63
N THR A 146 -9.54 1.76 -6.11
CA THR A 146 -8.27 1.13 -5.69
C THR A 146 -7.35 0.89 -6.88
N PHE A 147 -7.83 0.21 -7.93
CA PHE A 147 -6.97 -0.10 -9.08
C PHE A 147 -6.53 1.16 -9.82
N GLY A 148 -7.47 2.11 -10.02
CA GLY A 148 -7.17 3.39 -10.68
C GLY A 148 -6.10 4.18 -9.95
N SER A 149 -6.24 4.34 -8.63
CA SER A 149 -5.27 5.09 -7.83
C SER A 149 -3.94 4.34 -7.65
N ALA A 150 -3.94 3.02 -7.52
CA ALA A 150 -2.72 2.20 -7.50
C ALA A 150 -1.92 2.35 -8.81
N LEU A 151 -2.62 2.36 -9.95
CA LEU A 151 -1.98 2.55 -11.26
C LEU A 151 -1.39 3.95 -11.40
N ILE A 152 -2.11 4.99 -10.97
CA ILE A 152 -1.61 6.38 -10.94
C ILE A 152 -0.37 6.47 -10.06
N ALA A 153 -0.39 5.89 -8.85
CA ALA A 153 0.75 5.86 -7.93
C ALA A 153 1.98 5.20 -8.56
N ALA A 154 1.79 4.06 -9.22
CA ALA A 154 2.86 3.33 -9.90
C ALA A 154 3.46 4.15 -11.07
N LEU A 155 2.62 4.78 -11.90
CA LEU A 155 3.05 5.63 -13.01
C LEU A 155 3.75 6.92 -12.54
N ALA A 156 3.28 7.53 -11.45
CA ALA A 156 3.91 8.71 -10.85
C ALA A 156 5.21 8.36 -10.10
N GLY A 157 5.50 7.08 -9.88
CA GLY A 157 6.69 6.62 -9.16
C GLY A 157 6.64 6.90 -7.66
N VAL A 158 5.46 6.80 -7.04
CA VAL A 158 5.30 6.90 -5.57
C VAL A 158 6.13 5.81 -4.89
N ASN A 159 6.89 6.18 -3.86
CA ASN A 159 7.78 5.25 -3.16
C ASN A 159 7.04 4.43 -2.07
N SER A 160 6.07 5.05 -1.41
CA SER A 160 5.26 4.44 -0.35
C SER A 160 3.78 4.73 -0.58
N VAL A 161 2.95 3.69 -0.64
CA VAL A 161 1.49 3.80 -0.82
C VAL A 161 0.82 3.29 0.45
N SER A 162 0.05 4.14 1.12
CA SER A 162 -0.47 3.90 2.47
C SER A 162 -1.97 3.59 2.53
N GLY A 163 -2.64 3.49 1.38
CA GLY A 163 -4.08 3.29 1.31
C GLY A 163 -4.62 1.85 1.31
N PRO A 164 -3.82 0.78 0.97
CA PRO A 164 -4.38 -0.57 0.88
C PRO A 164 -5.07 -1.05 2.16
N GLY A 165 -6.26 -1.64 2.00
CA GLY A 165 -7.11 -2.11 3.10
C GLY A 165 -8.12 -1.09 3.59
N MET A 166 -8.05 0.18 3.12
CA MET A 166 -8.86 1.27 3.63
C MET A 166 -10.12 1.51 2.80
N LEU A 167 -11.21 1.73 3.51
CA LEU A 167 -12.55 2.08 3.04
C LEU A 167 -13.06 3.29 3.81
N ASP A 168 -14.20 3.85 3.36
CA ASP A 168 -14.94 4.89 4.09
C ASP A 168 -14.04 6.06 4.52
N PHE A 169 -13.36 6.70 3.57
CA PHE A 169 -12.47 7.87 3.83
C PHE A 169 -11.39 7.63 4.89
N LEU A 170 -10.76 6.44 4.89
CA LEU A 170 -9.79 5.94 5.90
C LEU A 170 -10.39 5.62 7.28
N LEU A 171 -11.72 5.60 7.43
CA LEU A 171 -12.37 5.30 8.71
C LEU A 171 -12.48 3.81 8.99
N VAL A 172 -12.42 2.97 7.94
CA VAL A 172 -12.57 1.51 8.05
C VAL A 172 -11.35 0.82 7.45
N PHE A 173 -10.74 -0.07 8.22
CA PHE A 173 -9.77 -1.04 7.73
C PHE A 173 -10.41 -2.42 7.62
N ASN A 174 -10.26 -3.10 6.48
CA ASN A 174 -10.93 -4.36 6.19
C ASN A 174 -9.96 -5.39 5.62
N LEU A 175 -9.81 -6.57 6.24
CA LEU A 175 -8.88 -7.60 5.82
C LEU A 175 -9.17 -8.17 4.41
N PRO A 176 -10.43 -8.50 4.03
CA PRO A 176 -10.76 -8.84 2.66
C PRO A 176 -10.37 -7.76 1.65
N LYS A 177 -10.58 -6.47 2.02
CA LYS A 177 -10.14 -5.34 1.19
C LYS A 177 -8.62 -5.31 1.03
N LEU A 178 -7.87 -5.53 2.11
CA LEU A 178 -6.39 -5.55 2.06
C LEU A 178 -5.87 -6.63 1.10
N VAL A 179 -6.45 -7.82 1.13
CA VAL A 179 -6.07 -8.92 0.24
C VAL A 179 -6.43 -8.62 -1.22
N PHE A 180 -7.58 -8.00 -1.44
CA PHE A 180 -7.98 -7.50 -2.76
C PHE A 180 -7.02 -6.42 -3.26
N ASP A 181 -6.67 -5.45 -2.42
CA ASP A 181 -5.78 -4.36 -2.78
C ASP A 181 -4.34 -4.82 -3.05
N ASP A 182 -3.85 -5.84 -2.35
CA ASP A 182 -2.55 -6.48 -2.65
C ASP A 182 -2.52 -7.00 -4.10
N GLU A 183 -3.62 -7.60 -4.57
CA GLU A 183 -3.76 -8.05 -5.95
C GLU A 183 -3.81 -6.86 -6.93
N MET A 184 -4.58 -5.79 -6.62
CA MET A 184 -4.67 -4.59 -7.47
C MET A 184 -3.32 -3.88 -7.58
N CYS A 185 -2.61 -3.73 -6.47
CA CYS A 185 -1.25 -3.18 -6.45
C CYS A 185 -0.28 -4.06 -7.25
N GLY A 186 -0.41 -5.39 -7.16
CA GLY A 186 0.37 -6.34 -7.95
C GLY A 186 0.18 -6.15 -9.45
N GLN A 187 -1.06 -5.94 -9.91
CA GLN A 187 -1.38 -5.67 -11.31
C GLN A 187 -0.83 -4.30 -11.75
N ALA A 188 -0.98 -3.25 -10.93
CA ALA A 188 -0.46 -1.92 -11.21
C ALA A 188 1.08 -1.93 -11.35
N LEU A 189 1.79 -2.61 -10.45
CA LEU A 189 3.24 -2.78 -10.52
C LEU A 189 3.67 -3.61 -11.74
N ARG A 190 2.86 -4.59 -12.14
CA ARG A 190 3.12 -5.35 -13.37
C ARG A 190 2.96 -4.48 -14.61
N PHE A 191 1.97 -3.59 -14.64
CA PHE A 191 1.71 -2.70 -15.76
C PHE A 191 2.87 -1.73 -16.04
N VAL A 192 3.51 -1.20 -15.01
CA VAL A 192 4.64 -0.26 -15.16
C VAL A 192 6.00 -0.94 -15.35
N ARG A 193 6.03 -2.27 -15.42
CA ARG A 193 7.26 -3.00 -15.70
C ARG A 193 7.79 -2.63 -17.09
N GLU A 194 9.10 -2.48 -17.17
CA GLU A 194 9.80 -2.26 -18.45
C GLU A 194 9.47 -3.35 -19.48
N ILE A 195 9.13 -2.94 -20.68
CA ILE A 195 8.96 -3.83 -21.81
C ILE A 195 10.36 -4.09 -22.43
N LYS A 196 10.77 -5.36 -22.38
CA LYS A 196 12.07 -5.77 -22.91
C LYS A 196 11.88 -6.62 -24.14
N VAL A 197 12.67 -6.34 -25.17
CA VAL A 197 12.79 -7.25 -26.31
C VAL A 197 13.58 -8.48 -25.85
N GLN A 198 13.02 -9.65 -26.07
CA GLN A 198 13.66 -10.94 -25.81
C GLN A 198 14.24 -11.49 -27.11
N ASP A 199 14.02 -12.77 -27.41
CA ASP A 199 14.36 -13.43 -28.66
C ASP A 199 13.21 -13.36 -29.70
N ASP A 200 12.42 -12.30 -29.62
CA ASP A 200 11.25 -12.09 -30.49
C ASP A 200 11.60 -11.72 -31.93
N LEU A 201 12.79 -11.22 -32.13
CA LEU A 201 13.20 -10.64 -33.41
C LEU A 201 14.43 -11.36 -34.01
N PRO A 202 14.40 -11.71 -35.29
CA PRO A 202 13.29 -11.53 -36.25
C PRO A 202 12.16 -12.55 -36.03
N VAL A 203 10.90 -12.09 -36.16
CA VAL A 203 9.70 -12.93 -35.90
C VAL A 203 9.43 -14.01 -36.98
N GLY A 204 10.21 -14.08 -38.07
CA GLY A 204 9.93 -14.97 -39.19
C GLY A 204 9.72 -16.43 -38.80
N ALA A 205 10.61 -16.98 -37.96
CA ALA A 205 10.51 -18.37 -37.53
C ALA A 205 9.24 -18.65 -36.71
N LEU A 206 8.80 -17.69 -35.87
CA LEU A 206 7.55 -17.80 -35.11
C LEU A 206 6.31 -17.72 -36.01
N ILE A 207 6.37 -16.91 -37.08
CA ILE A 207 5.30 -16.85 -38.08
C ILE A 207 5.22 -18.17 -38.86
N ASP A 208 6.35 -18.72 -39.30
CA ASP A 208 6.39 -20.01 -40.01
C ASP A 208 5.83 -21.13 -39.12
N GLN A 209 6.21 -21.18 -37.85
CA GLN A 209 5.67 -22.14 -36.89
C GLN A 209 4.16 -21.95 -36.69
N LEU A 210 3.69 -20.70 -36.51
CA LEU A 210 2.25 -20.42 -36.41
C LEU A 210 1.46 -20.89 -37.61
N MET A 211 2.02 -20.70 -38.82
CA MET A 211 1.37 -21.14 -40.05
C MET A 211 1.33 -22.66 -40.16
N ALA A 212 2.33 -23.36 -39.66
CA ALA A 212 2.38 -24.81 -39.66
C ALA A 212 1.47 -25.43 -38.60
N ASP A 213 1.57 -24.96 -37.34
CA ASP A 213 0.95 -25.57 -36.17
C ASP A 213 -0.42 -24.97 -35.84
N GLN A 214 -0.79 -23.85 -36.45
CA GLN A 214 -2.01 -23.05 -36.18
C GLN A 214 -2.09 -22.47 -34.75
N HIS A 215 -1.05 -22.59 -33.96
CA HIS A 215 -0.90 -22.00 -32.61
C HIS A 215 0.56 -21.98 -32.19
N LEU A 216 0.87 -21.17 -31.13
CA LEU A 216 2.22 -21.10 -30.55
C LEU A 216 2.26 -21.63 -29.09
N ILE A 217 1.22 -22.34 -28.63
CA ILE A 217 1.13 -22.79 -27.21
C ILE A 217 2.34 -23.66 -26.84
N MET A 218 2.79 -24.53 -27.75
CA MET A 218 3.89 -25.46 -27.54
C MET A 218 5.21 -24.99 -28.13
N ALA A 219 5.26 -23.76 -28.67
CA ALA A 219 6.51 -23.20 -29.20
C ALA A 219 7.53 -23.01 -28.05
N ASP A 220 8.80 -23.29 -28.34
CA ASP A 220 9.90 -23.12 -27.39
C ASP A 220 9.95 -21.69 -26.84
N HIS A 221 9.71 -20.70 -27.69
CA HIS A 221 9.58 -19.30 -27.30
C HIS A 221 8.49 -19.09 -26.26
N THR A 222 7.28 -19.60 -26.47
CA THR A 222 6.18 -19.51 -25.51
C THR A 222 6.56 -20.18 -24.17
N MET A 223 7.12 -21.39 -24.25
CA MET A 223 7.51 -22.13 -23.04
C MET A 223 8.61 -21.43 -22.23
N ALA A 224 9.52 -20.76 -22.90
CA ALA A 224 10.60 -20.01 -22.26
C ALA A 224 10.11 -18.73 -21.56
N HIS A 225 9.15 -18.01 -22.16
CA HIS A 225 8.81 -16.64 -21.75
C HIS A 225 7.50 -16.48 -20.99
N TRP A 226 6.48 -17.35 -21.22
CA TRP A 226 5.16 -17.17 -20.62
C TRP A 226 5.14 -17.01 -19.08
N PRO A 227 5.99 -17.71 -18.28
CA PRO A 227 5.94 -17.57 -16.84
C PRO A 227 6.38 -16.19 -16.32
N GLN A 228 7.12 -15.45 -17.17
CA GLN A 228 7.66 -14.14 -16.82
C GLN A 228 6.88 -13.01 -17.49
N GLU A 229 6.34 -13.26 -18.68
CA GLU A 229 5.61 -12.27 -19.46
C GLU A 229 4.13 -12.19 -19.12
N LEU A 230 3.47 -13.30 -18.76
CA LEU A 230 2.10 -13.28 -18.34
C LEU A 230 1.98 -13.04 -16.83
N TYR A 231 1.13 -12.08 -16.45
CA TYR A 231 0.74 -11.90 -15.06
C TYR A 231 -0.36 -12.92 -14.71
N LEU A 232 -0.01 -13.86 -13.83
CA LEU A 232 -0.96 -14.81 -13.30
C LEU A 232 -1.50 -14.25 -11.96
N PRO A 233 -2.75 -13.79 -11.92
CA PRO A 233 -3.33 -13.23 -10.71
C PRO A 233 -3.47 -14.29 -9.61
N SER A 234 -3.68 -13.84 -8.38
CA SER A 234 -4.09 -14.68 -7.27
C SER A 234 -5.53 -15.17 -7.44
N THR A 235 -6.01 -15.98 -6.50
CA THR A 235 -7.40 -16.47 -6.46
C THR A 235 -8.43 -15.35 -6.34
N ILE A 236 -8.02 -14.12 -6.05
CA ILE A 236 -8.90 -12.95 -5.96
C ILE A 236 -9.50 -12.60 -7.32
N ILE A 237 -8.72 -12.73 -8.40
CA ILE A 237 -9.17 -12.44 -9.76
C ILE A 237 -9.50 -13.74 -10.47
N ASP A 238 -10.74 -13.84 -10.90
CA ASP A 238 -11.20 -14.94 -11.72
C ASP A 238 -10.85 -14.70 -13.19
N ARG A 239 -10.28 -15.73 -13.83
CA ARG A 239 -9.97 -15.76 -15.27
C ARG A 239 -10.62 -16.94 -15.95
N ASP A 240 -11.54 -17.61 -15.25
CA ASP A 240 -12.25 -18.76 -15.77
C ASP A 240 -13.47 -18.36 -16.62
N ASN A 241 -13.97 -19.31 -17.41
CA ASN A 241 -15.23 -19.12 -18.10
C ASN A 241 -16.42 -19.29 -17.12
N ARG A 242 -17.62 -18.88 -17.57
CA ARG A 242 -18.82 -18.90 -16.75
C ARG A 242 -19.16 -20.29 -16.21
N GLU A 243 -18.98 -21.35 -17.01
CA GLU A 243 -19.31 -22.72 -16.61
C GLU A 243 -18.42 -23.20 -15.47
N ASN A 244 -17.11 -22.99 -15.58
CA ASN A 244 -16.16 -23.34 -14.55
C ASN A 244 -16.37 -22.52 -13.29
N TRP A 245 -16.60 -21.21 -13.42
CA TRP A 245 -16.95 -20.33 -12.30
C TRP A 245 -18.19 -20.83 -11.54
N GLN A 246 -19.25 -21.27 -12.27
CA GLN A 246 -20.45 -21.85 -11.64
C GLN A 246 -20.14 -23.16 -10.91
N LYS A 247 -19.33 -24.04 -11.50
CA LYS A 247 -18.89 -25.30 -10.88
C LYS A 247 -18.04 -25.08 -9.65
N ALA A 248 -17.25 -24.00 -9.62
CA ALA A 248 -16.42 -23.58 -8.49
C ALA A 248 -17.21 -22.86 -7.37
N GLY A 249 -18.54 -22.78 -7.47
CA GLY A 249 -19.42 -22.23 -6.44
C GLY A 249 -19.85 -20.79 -6.69
N ALA A 250 -19.61 -20.23 -7.88
CA ALA A 250 -20.06 -18.90 -8.33
C ALA A 250 -19.74 -17.75 -7.37
N LYS A 251 -18.58 -17.82 -6.70
CA LYS A 251 -18.15 -16.83 -5.70
C LYS A 251 -17.84 -15.50 -6.36
N ASP A 252 -18.32 -14.41 -5.75
CA ASP A 252 -17.90 -13.06 -6.10
C ASP A 252 -16.50 -12.73 -5.55
N THR A 253 -15.99 -11.56 -5.89
CA THR A 253 -14.65 -11.12 -5.48
C THR A 253 -14.51 -10.97 -3.96
N TYR A 254 -15.56 -10.47 -3.29
CA TYR A 254 -15.56 -10.33 -1.83
C TYR A 254 -15.48 -11.69 -1.13
N GLN A 255 -16.28 -12.65 -1.59
CA GLN A 255 -16.26 -14.02 -1.05
C GLN A 255 -14.90 -14.68 -1.23
N ARG A 256 -14.27 -14.53 -2.41
CA ARG A 256 -12.90 -15.04 -2.64
C ARG A 256 -11.87 -14.36 -1.74
N ALA A 257 -12.03 -13.05 -1.49
CA ALA A 257 -11.16 -12.32 -0.58
C ALA A 257 -11.31 -12.79 0.87
N CYS A 258 -12.54 -13.07 1.33
CA CYS A 258 -12.79 -13.67 2.64
C CYS A 258 -12.12 -15.05 2.78
N ASP A 259 -12.29 -15.94 1.79
CA ASP A 259 -11.65 -17.25 1.78
C ASP A 259 -10.13 -17.16 1.87
N GLU A 260 -9.51 -16.20 1.17
CA GLU A 260 -8.05 -16.00 1.20
C GLU A 260 -7.58 -15.44 2.55
N VAL A 261 -8.35 -14.55 3.19
CA VAL A 261 -8.10 -14.08 4.57
C VAL A 261 -8.08 -15.27 5.51
N ASP A 262 -9.12 -16.09 5.48
CA ASP A 262 -9.25 -17.27 6.34
C ASP A 262 -8.09 -18.24 6.12
N ALA A 263 -7.72 -18.50 4.86
CA ALA A 263 -6.59 -19.34 4.52
C ALA A 263 -5.24 -18.78 4.99
N ARG A 264 -5.03 -17.44 4.94
CA ARG A 264 -3.82 -16.80 5.46
C ARG A 264 -3.76 -16.87 6.98
N LEU A 265 -4.86 -16.59 7.68
CA LEU A 265 -4.93 -16.65 9.13
C LEU A 265 -4.72 -18.08 9.65
N ALA A 266 -5.30 -19.09 8.99
CA ALA A 266 -5.11 -20.49 9.36
C ALA A 266 -3.64 -20.96 9.24
N ARG A 267 -2.88 -20.37 8.30
CA ARG A 267 -1.45 -20.67 8.10
C ARG A 267 -0.52 -19.81 8.94
N TYR A 268 -1.03 -18.72 9.52
CA TYR A 268 -0.21 -17.80 10.30
C TYR A 268 0.38 -18.47 11.52
N ARG A 269 1.64 -18.23 11.74
CA ARG A 269 2.36 -18.64 12.97
C ARG A 269 3.08 -17.40 13.49
N PRO A 270 2.75 -16.96 14.71
CA PRO A 270 3.46 -15.85 15.32
C PRO A 270 4.94 -16.20 15.48
N LEU A 271 5.79 -15.20 15.31
CA LEU A 271 7.20 -15.36 15.67
C LEU A 271 7.29 -15.58 17.19
N ALA A 272 8.06 -16.58 17.60
CA ALA A 272 8.36 -16.78 19.00
C ALA A 272 9.24 -15.61 19.48
N THR A 273 8.72 -14.82 20.41
CA THR A 273 9.50 -13.78 21.09
C THR A 273 10.11 -14.38 22.36
N ASP A 274 11.34 -14.00 22.67
CA ASP A 274 11.95 -14.38 23.95
C ASP A 274 11.03 -13.92 25.09
N PRO A 275 10.65 -14.82 26.02
CA PRO A 275 9.75 -14.47 27.13
C PRO A 275 10.23 -13.29 27.97
N ALA A 276 11.55 -13.09 28.10
CA ALA A 276 12.11 -11.94 28.81
C ALA A 276 11.88 -10.63 28.04
N ILE A 277 11.98 -10.64 26.71
CA ILE A 277 11.68 -9.50 25.83
C ILE A 277 10.19 -9.19 25.88
N ASP A 278 9.33 -10.21 25.79
CA ASP A 278 7.88 -10.03 25.87
C ASP A 278 7.46 -9.43 27.21
N ALA A 279 7.98 -9.94 28.33
CA ALA A 279 7.73 -9.40 29.64
C ALA A 279 8.15 -7.92 29.78
N GLU A 280 9.31 -7.56 29.22
CA GLU A 280 9.80 -6.18 29.26
C GLU A 280 8.94 -5.26 28.36
N LEU A 281 8.54 -5.70 27.17
CA LEU A 281 7.60 -4.95 26.33
C LEU A 281 6.28 -4.69 27.05
N GLN A 282 5.69 -5.73 27.68
CA GLN A 282 4.46 -5.57 28.46
C GLN A 282 4.66 -4.61 29.65
N ARG A 283 5.81 -4.66 30.33
CA ARG A 283 6.13 -3.74 31.41
C ARG A 283 6.18 -2.30 30.93
N ILE A 284 6.84 -2.02 29.81
CA ILE A 284 6.94 -0.69 29.20
C ILE A 284 5.55 -0.19 28.82
N ILE A 285 4.73 -1.00 28.12
CA ILE A 285 3.37 -0.62 27.73
C ILE A 285 2.55 -0.28 28.96
N ARG A 286 2.55 -1.12 30.00
CA ARG A 286 1.80 -0.87 31.24
C ARG A 286 2.23 0.40 31.95
N SER A 287 3.53 0.74 31.91
CA SER A 287 4.03 1.96 32.54
C SER A 287 3.54 3.25 31.88
N GLY A 288 3.12 3.18 30.62
CA GLY A 288 2.56 4.30 29.85
C GLY A 288 1.03 4.40 29.88
N LEU A 289 0.32 3.45 30.52
CA LEU A 289 -1.14 3.48 30.59
C LEU A 289 -1.60 4.56 31.56
N VAL A 290 -2.43 5.50 31.11
CA VAL A 290 -2.98 6.60 31.94
C VAL A 290 -4.42 6.27 32.38
N ASP A 291 -5.28 5.92 31.41
CA ASP A 291 -6.71 5.71 31.61
C ASP A 291 -7.12 4.25 31.74
N GLN A 292 -6.21 3.34 31.47
CA GLN A 292 -6.44 1.90 31.46
C GLN A 292 -5.36 1.21 32.31
N THR A 293 -5.76 0.46 33.31
CA THR A 293 -4.83 -0.20 34.25
C THR A 293 -4.44 -1.62 33.81
N VAL A 294 -5.18 -2.20 32.89
CA VAL A 294 -5.00 -3.60 32.44
C VAL A 294 -4.91 -3.67 30.92
N LEU A 295 -3.93 -4.41 30.41
CA LEU A 295 -3.86 -4.70 28.97
C LEU A 295 -5.10 -5.52 28.55
N PRO A 296 -5.66 -5.27 27.35
CA PRO A 296 -6.73 -6.10 26.82
C PRO A 296 -6.25 -7.56 26.69
N SER A 297 -7.16 -8.50 26.94
CA SER A 297 -6.86 -9.92 26.73
C SER A 297 -6.66 -10.17 25.26
N ILE A 298 -5.52 -10.75 24.89
CA ILE A 298 -5.29 -11.24 23.53
C ILE A 298 -6.04 -12.58 23.42
N PRO A 299 -6.96 -12.74 22.45
CA PRO A 299 -7.61 -14.03 22.23
C PRO A 299 -6.54 -15.11 21.98
N ALA A 300 -6.70 -16.28 22.60
CA ALA A 300 -5.82 -17.39 22.33
C ALA A 300 -5.82 -17.68 20.81
N ALA A 301 -4.63 -17.87 20.24
CA ALA A 301 -4.53 -18.23 18.83
C ALA A 301 -5.37 -19.50 18.59
N LEU A 302 -6.33 -19.41 17.67
CA LEU A 302 -7.11 -20.58 17.27
C LEU A 302 -6.13 -21.62 16.73
N GLU A 303 -6.07 -22.79 17.36
CA GLU A 303 -5.31 -23.92 16.79
C GLU A 303 -5.95 -24.28 15.44
N PRO A 304 -5.18 -24.28 14.35
CA PRO A 304 -5.75 -24.60 13.05
C PRO A 304 -6.22 -26.04 13.03
N THR A 305 -7.43 -26.25 12.55
CA THR A 305 -7.97 -27.61 12.35
C THR A 305 -7.11 -28.36 11.32
N ALA A 306 -7.07 -29.70 11.43
CA ALA A 306 -6.34 -30.54 10.48
C ALA A 306 -6.80 -30.32 9.02
N GLU A 307 -8.06 -29.96 8.80
CA GLU A 307 -8.63 -29.60 7.49
C GLU A 307 -8.07 -28.29 6.94
N ALA A 308 -7.89 -27.26 7.76
CA ALA A 308 -7.29 -26.00 7.36
C ALA A 308 -5.79 -26.16 6.98
N LEU A 309 -5.09 -27.09 7.64
CA LEU A 309 -3.70 -27.44 7.32
C LEU A 309 -3.60 -28.21 5.98
N ALA A 310 -4.56 -29.07 5.67
CA ALA A 310 -4.61 -29.83 4.43
C ALA A 310 -4.97 -28.95 3.21
N ALA A 311 -5.89 -28.00 3.37
CA ALA A 311 -6.27 -27.05 2.32
C ALA A 311 -5.18 -26.03 1.97
N GLY A 312 -4.22 -25.79 2.89
CA GLY A 312 -3.12 -24.84 2.73
C GLY A 312 -1.87 -25.35 2.04
N ALA A 313 -1.82 -26.61 1.59
CA ALA A 313 -0.62 -27.26 1.02
C ALA A 313 -0.30 -26.90 -0.45
N GLY A 314 -0.92 -25.88 -1.02
CA GLY A 314 -0.55 -25.34 -2.34
C GLY A 314 0.81 -24.62 -2.29
N PRO A 315 1.60 -24.62 -3.40
CA PRO A 315 2.93 -24.07 -3.39
C PRO A 315 2.90 -22.55 -3.14
N VAL A 316 3.51 -22.14 -2.03
CA VAL A 316 3.74 -20.72 -1.72
C VAL A 316 4.71 -20.17 -2.77
N ARG A 317 4.22 -19.37 -3.71
CA ARG A 317 5.10 -18.61 -4.61
C ARG A 317 5.87 -17.58 -3.79
N ARG A 318 7.16 -17.86 -3.55
CA ARG A 318 8.07 -16.82 -3.03
C ARG A 318 8.16 -15.71 -4.08
N ARG A 319 7.63 -14.53 -3.75
CA ARG A 319 7.92 -13.31 -4.48
C ARG A 319 9.44 -13.09 -4.43
N ASN A 320 10.14 -13.37 -5.52
CA ASN A 320 11.54 -13.00 -5.65
C ASN A 320 11.62 -11.46 -5.66
N ALA A 321 11.92 -10.88 -4.50
CA ALA A 321 12.42 -9.52 -4.41
C ALA A 321 13.82 -9.51 -5.03
N ARG A 322 13.92 -9.41 -6.35
CA ARG A 322 15.18 -9.08 -6.99
C ARG A 322 15.40 -7.58 -6.80
N ARG A 323 16.43 -7.28 -6.02
CA ARG A 323 17.05 -5.95 -5.88
C ARG A 323 17.24 -5.40 -7.30
N ALA A 324 16.73 -4.19 -7.53
CA ALA A 324 17.17 -3.35 -8.61
C ALA A 324 18.66 -3.02 -8.35
N GLY A 325 19.53 -3.44 -9.26
CA GLY A 325 20.88 -2.89 -9.42
C GLY A 325 20.82 -1.73 -10.38
#